data_485f912e583f7247050c1fe309bc21ee
#
_entry.id   485f912e583f7247050c1fe309bc21ee
#
_cell.length_a   1.000
_cell.length_b   1.000
_cell.length_c   1.000
_cell.angle_alpha   90.00
_cell.angle_beta   90.00
_cell.angle_gamma   90.00
#
_symmetry.space_group_name_H-M   'P 1'
#
loop_
_entity.id
_entity.type
_entity.pdbx_description
1 polymer ?
#
loop_
_entity_poly.entity_id
_entity_poly.type
_entity_poly.pdbx_seq_one_letter_code
_entity_poly.pdbx_strand_id
1 'polypeptide(L)'
;GRVNPESGYSFSQFNFEERPLADVLTEKLGYKVTIDNDTRAMTYGEYMQGCVKGEKNIIFVNVSWGLGIGIIIDGRIYTGKSGFSGEFGHVSAYENEIICHCGKKGCIETEASGSALHRILLERIRNGENSILSDRISSEDPITLDEIIAAVNKEDVLCIEIVEEIGQKLGKQIAGLINIFNPELV
;
A
#
# COMPACT_ATOMS: atom_id res chain seq x y z
N GLY A 1 -4.49 0.09 6.79
CA GLY A 1 -5.80 -0.55 7.04
C GLY A 1 -6.93 0.45 7.22
N ARG A 2 -8.20 -0.02 7.21
CA ARG A 2 -9.40 0.85 7.33
C ARG A 2 -9.54 1.37 8.75
N VAL A 3 -9.40 2.68 8.90
CA VAL A 3 -9.47 3.39 10.19
C VAL A 3 -10.38 4.60 10.02
N ASN A 4 -11.26 4.82 11.00
CA ASN A 4 -12.05 6.05 11.09
C ASN A 4 -11.46 6.92 12.21
N PRO A 5 -10.79 8.04 11.89
CA PRO A 5 -10.13 8.87 12.89
C PRO A 5 -11.11 9.63 13.81
N GLU A 6 -12.33 9.91 13.33
CA GLU A 6 -13.35 10.63 14.13
C GLU A 6 -13.93 9.73 15.22
N SER A 7 -14.25 8.48 14.88
CA SER A 7 -14.81 7.53 15.84
C SER A 7 -13.76 6.72 16.60
N GLY A 8 -12.49 6.77 16.18
CA GLY A 8 -11.39 6.04 16.80
C GLY A 8 -11.42 4.53 16.58
N TYR A 9 -12.22 4.03 15.62
CA TYR A 9 -12.31 2.61 15.32
C TYR A 9 -11.31 2.18 14.24
N SER A 10 -10.67 1.01 14.47
CA SER A 10 -9.96 0.22 13.45
C SER A 10 -10.84 -0.95 13.02
N PHE A 11 -11.02 -1.15 11.70
CA PHE A 11 -11.93 -2.17 11.16
C PHE A 11 -11.20 -3.37 10.54
N SER A 12 -9.93 -3.26 10.27
CA SER A 12 -9.15 -4.31 9.63
C SER A 12 -8.05 -4.89 10.51
N GLN A 13 -7.63 -4.16 11.54
CA GLN A 13 -6.57 -4.56 12.45
C GLN A 13 -6.92 -4.09 13.86
N PHE A 14 -6.45 -4.79 14.88
CA PHE A 14 -6.64 -4.41 16.29
C PHE A 14 -8.11 -4.19 16.69
N ASN A 15 -9.04 -4.98 16.13
CA ASN A 15 -10.47 -4.92 16.41
C ASN A 15 -10.90 -6.00 17.39
N PHE A 16 -10.06 -6.30 18.38
CA PHE A 16 -10.30 -7.39 19.38
C PHE A 16 -11.36 -7.02 20.41
N GLU A 17 -11.71 -5.74 20.53
CA GLU A 17 -12.72 -5.23 21.46
C GLU A 17 -13.80 -4.47 20.67
N GLU A 18 -15.02 -4.47 21.20
CA GLU A 18 -16.16 -3.69 20.64
C GLU A 18 -16.02 -2.17 20.88
N ARG A 19 -14.93 -1.72 21.47
CA ARG A 19 -14.62 -0.32 21.81
C ARG A 19 -13.71 0.33 20.76
N PRO A 20 -13.79 1.67 20.60
CA PRO A 20 -12.82 2.38 19.76
C PRO A 20 -11.38 2.10 20.20
N LEU A 21 -10.52 1.74 19.25
CA LEU A 21 -9.10 1.49 19.54
C LEU A 21 -8.40 2.71 20.17
N ALA A 22 -8.78 3.92 19.73
CA ALA A 22 -8.27 5.16 20.31
C ALA A 22 -8.57 5.29 21.81
N ASP A 23 -9.76 4.87 22.25
CA ASP A 23 -10.15 4.93 23.66
C ASP A 23 -9.38 3.88 24.49
N VAL A 24 -9.27 2.66 23.95
CA VAL A 24 -8.51 1.59 24.59
C VAL A 24 -7.05 1.98 24.79
N LEU A 25 -6.43 2.58 23.75
CA LEU A 25 -5.05 3.03 23.84
C LEU A 25 -4.90 4.25 24.78
N THR A 26 -5.87 5.17 24.77
CA THR A 26 -5.88 6.31 25.69
C THR A 26 -5.90 5.85 27.15
N GLU A 27 -6.75 4.87 27.47
CA GLU A 27 -6.83 4.29 28.81
C GLU A 27 -5.53 3.58 29.21
N LYS A 28 -4.96 2.76 28.32
CA LYS A 28 -3.74 2.00 28.60
C LYS A 28 -2.48 2.87 28.73
N LEU A 29 -2.40 3.95 27.97
CA LEU A 29 -1.21 4.80 27.90
C LEU A 29 -1.27 6.03 28.82
N GLY A 30 -2.47 6.39 29.31
CA GLY A 30 -2.70 7.58 30.13
C GLY A 30 -2.58 8.90 29.37
N TYR A 31 -2.58 8.89 28.04
CA TYR A 31 -2.51 10.05 27.14
C TYR A 31 -3.63 9.99 26.12
N LYS A 32 -4.13 11.14 25.68
CA LYS A 32 -5.11 11.19 24.58
C LYS A 32 -4.47 10.65 23.31
N VAL A 33 -5.03 9.57 22.78
CA VAL A 33 -4.58 8.91 21.55
C VAL A 33 -5.60 9.16 20.44
N THR A 34 -5.10 9.49 19.26
CA THR A 34 -5.83 9.50 18.00
C THR A 34 -5.21 8.49 17.05
N ILE A 35 -6.03 7.89 16.19
CA ILE A 35 -5.55 6.93 15.19
C ILE A 35 -5.90 7.42 13.79
N ASP A 36 -5.06 7.13 12.82
CA ASP A 36 -5.35 7.40 11.42
C ASP A 36 -4.79 6.29 10.53
N ASN A 37 -5.15 6.32 9.24
CA ASN A 37 -4.59 5.44 8.24
C ASN A 37 -3.13 5.85 7.94
N ASP A 38 -2.25 4.87 7.83
CA ASP A 38 -0.81 5.04 7.55
C ASP A 38 -0.54 5.83 6.27
N THR A 39 -1.19 5.48 5.17
CA THR A 39 -1.04 6.18 3.89
C THR A 39 -1.51 7.63 3.99
N ARG A 40 -2.59 7.93 4.74
CA ARG A 40 -3.00 9.32 4.98
C ARG A 40 -1.99 10.10 5.81
N ALA A 41 -1.44 9.49 6.84
CA ALA A 41 -0.40 10.12 7.66
C ALA A 41 0.85 10.44 6.81
N MET A 42 1.28 9.50 5.95
CA MET A 42 2.39 9.72 5.01
C MET A 42 2.06 10.84 4.01
N THR A 43 0.84 10.82 3.44
CA THR A 43 0.37 11.87 2.52
C THR A 43 0.42 13.24 3.16
N TYR A 44 -0.01 13.36 4.42
CA TYR A 44 0.04 14.62 5.14
C TYR A 44 1.49 15.07 5.42
N GLY A 45 2.35 14.13 5.76
CA GLY A 45 3.79 14.39 5.96
C GLY A 45 4.45 14.95 4.69
N GLU A 46 4.20 14.31 3.53
CA GLU A 46 4.71 14.77 2.24
C GLU A 46 4.13 16.15 1.84
N TYR A 47 2.85 16.37 2.12
CA TYR A 47 2.21 17.66 1.86
C TYR A 47 2.80 18.79 2.70
N MET A 48 3.10 18.53 3.97
CA MET A 48 3.57 19.57 4.90
C MET A 48 5.07 19.83 4.82
N GLN A 49 5.89 18.81 4.57
CA GLN A 49 7.34 18.87 4.70
C GLN A 49 8.11 18.13 3.60
N GLY A 50 7.41 17.54 2.64
CA GLY A 50 8.00 16.77 1.56
C GLY A 50 8.26 17.59 0.29
N CYS A 51 7.98 16.97 -0.86
CA CYS A 51 8.27 17.55 -2.17
C CYS A 51 7.23 18.56 -2.66
N VAL A 52 6.09 18.72 -1.99
CA VAL A 52 4.99 19.62 -2.38
C VAL A 52 5.41 21.07 -2.22
N LYS A 53 5.20 21.90 -3.27
CA LYS A 53 5.64 23.33 -3.31
C LYS A 53 4.48 24.32 -3.46
N GLY A 54 3.27 23.90 -3.16
CA GLY A 54 2.08 24.75 -3.25
C GLY A 54 0.93 24.14 -4.02
N GLU A 55 1.12 22.94 -4.58
CA GLU A 55 0.07 22.16 -5.22
C GLU A 55 -1.03 21.84 -4.21
N LYS A 56 -2.27 21.91 -4.66
CA LYS A 56 -3.45 21.71 -3.79
C LYS A 56 -4.25 20.46 -4.13
N ASN A 57 -4.02 19.89 -5.30
CA ASN A 57 -4.71 18.71 -5.79
C ASN A 57 -3.67 17.62 -6.06
N ILE A 58 -3.55 16.67 -5.15
CA ILE A 58 -2.44 15.72 -5.11
C ILE A 58 -2.98 14.32 -4.91
N ILE A 59 -2.38 13.36 -5.60
CA ILE A 59 -2.53 11.95 -5.30
C ILE A 59 -1.17 11.40 -4.84
N PHE A 60 -1.11 10.98 -3.60
CA PHE A 60 0.03 10.27 -3.05
C PHE A 60 -0.20 8.75 -3.19
N VAL A 61 0.73 8.06 -3.81
CA VAL A 61 0.66 6.60 -3.99
C VAL A 61 1.66 5.93 -3.05
N ASN A 62 1.15 5.16 -2.10
CA ASN A 62 1.95 4.37 -1.18
C ASN A 62 2.06 2.93 -1.69
N VAL A 63 3.23 2.59 -2.23
CA VAL A 63 3.58 1.23 -2.64
C VAL A 63 4.53 0.67 -1.58
N SER A 64 3.99 -0.11 -0.68
CA SER A 64 4.72 -0.81 0.37
C SER A 64 4.36 -2.30 0.33
N TRP A 65 4.29 -2.98 1.44
CA TRP A 65 3.75 -4.36 1.46
C TRP A 65 2.34 -4.43 0.85
N GLY A 66 1.48 -3.45 1.15
CA GLY A 66 0.19 -3.21 0.48
C GLY A 66 0.27 -2.09 -0.55
N LEU A 67 -0.91 -1.65 -0.99
CA LEU A 67 -1.09 -0.53 -1.92
C LEU A 67 -2.23 0.37 -1.44
N GLY A 68 -1.94 1.64 -1.22
CA GLY A 68 -2.92 2.64 -0.85
C GLY A 68 -2.67 3.97 -1.55
N ILE A 69 -3.65 4.86 -1.54
CA ILE A 69 -3.46 6.24 -1.97
C ILE A 69 -3.95 7.21 -0.90
N GLY A 70 -3.28 8.35 -0.82
CA GLY A 70 -3.79 9.53 -0.15
C GLY A 70 -4.23 10.57 -1.17
N ILE A 71 -5.31 11.25 -0.90
CA ILE A 71 -5.91 12.20 -1.82
C ILE A 71 -5.99 13.56 -1.12
N ILE A 72 -5.44 14.59 -1.76
CA ILE A 72 -5.59 15.99 -1.33
C ILE A 72 -6.38 16.72 -2.40
N ILE A 73 -7.42 17.43 -1.99
CA ILE A 73 -8.27 18.27 -2.83
C ILE A 73 -8.34 19.64 -2.18
N ASP A 74 -8.04 20.69 -2.95
CA ASP A 74 -8.01 22.08 -2.46
C ASP A 74 -7.17 22.26 -1.19
N GLY A 75 -6.04 21.54 -1.09
CA GLY A 75 -5.12 21.61 0.03
C GLY A 75 -5.60 20.87 1.30
N ARG A 76 -6.61 20.01 1.19
CA ARG A 76 -7.18 19.25 2.32
C ARG A 76 -7.19 17.77 2.01
N ILE A 77 -6.81 16.97 3.01
CA ILE A 77 -6.93 15.52 2.88
C ILE A 77 -8.40 15.13 2.72
N TYR A 78 -8.67 14.36 1.67
CA TYR A 78 -9.98 13.79 1.43
C TYR A 78 -10.12 12.45 2.12
N THR A 79 -11.02 12.35 3.09
CA THR A 79 -11.24 11.14 3.88
C THR A 79 -12.48 10.36 3.44
N GLY A 80 -13.34 10.97 2.61
CA GLY A 80 -14.66 10.42 2.30
C GLY A 80 -15.60 10.46 3.51
N LYS A 81 -16.80 9.93 3.33
CA LYS A 81 -17.83 9.96 4.38
C LYS A 81 -17.46 9.17 5.64
N SER A 82 -16.78 8.06 5.49
CA SER A 82 -16.52 7.10 6.58
C SER A 82 -15.03 6.98 6.95
N GLY A 83 -14.18 7.85 6.39
CA GLY A 83 -12.75 7.77 6.60
C GLY A 83 -12.05 6.67 5.77
N PHE A 84 -12.69 6.14 4.71
CA PHE A 84 -12.16 5.01 3.93
C PHE A 84 -11.78 5.39 2.50
N SER A 85 -11.60 6.69 2.19
CA SER A 85 -11.06 7.06 0.89
C SER A 85 -9.62 6.58 0.75
N GLY A 86 -9.20 6.29 -0.47
CA GLY A 86 -7.83 5.87 -0.75
C GLY A 86 -7.58 4.36 -0.67
N GLU A 87 -8.60 3.53 -0.45
CA GLU A 87 -8.52 2.05 -0.50
C GLU A 87 -8.33 1.54 -1.96
N PHE A 88 -7.44 2.20 -2.71
CA PHE A 88 -7.20 1.99 -4.13
C PHE A 88 -6.69 0.59 -4.44
N GLY A 89 -5.83 0.04 -3.59
CA GLY A 89 -5.34 -1.33 -3.73
C GLY A 89 -6.45 -2.37 -3.78
N HIS A 90 -7.64 -2.04 -3.25
CA HIS A 90 -8.78 -2.94 -3.21
C HIS A 90 -9.81 -2.74 -4.34
N VAL A 91 -9.51 -1.91 -5.33
CA VAL A 91 -10.30 -1.85 -6.56
C VAL A 91 -10.07 -3.14 -7.34
N SER A 92 -11.15 -3.79 -7.77
CA SER A 92 -11.09 -4.99 -8.62
C SER A 92 -10.81 -4.55 -10.06
N ALA A 93 -9.60 -4.80 -10.54
CA ALA A 93 -9.11 -4.36 -11.85
C ALA A 93 -8.53 -5.51 -12.69
N TYR A 94 -8.41 -6.69 -12.11
CA TYR A 94 -7.82 -7.86 -12.76
C TYR A 94 -8.75 -9.07 -12.67
N GLU A 95 -8.75 -9.88 -13.72
CA GLU A 95 -9.43 -11.18 -13.74
C GLU A 95 -8.43 -12.26 -13.30
N ASN A 96 -8.29 -12.47 -11.98
CA ASN A 96 -7.48 -13.52 -11.41
C ASN A 96 -8.18 -14.18 -10.21
N GLU A 97 -7.71 -15.37 -9.83
CA GLU A 97 -8.25 -16.15 -8.72
C GLU A 97 -7.59 -15.86 -7.37
N ILE A 98 -6.70 -14.86 -7.31
CA ILE A 98 -5.96 -14.50 -6.10
C ILE A 98 -6.90 -13.80 -5.12
N ILE A 99 -7.07 -14.39 -3.95
CA ILE A 99 -7.89 -13.82 -2.88
C ILE A 99 -7.07 -12.75 -2.16
N CYS A 100 -7.53 -11.50 -2.24
CA CYS A 100 -6.99 -10.40 -1.45
C CYS A 100 -7.40 -10.54 0.03
N HIS A 101 -6.61 -10.03 0.95
CA HIS A 101 -6.94 -10.03 2.38
C HIS A 101 -8.25 -9.28 2.71
N CYS A 102 -8.76 -8.44 1.79
CA CYS A 102 -10.08 -7.83 1.91
C CYS A 102 -11.24 -8.78 1.56
N GLY A 103 -10.96 -10.03 1.17
CA GLY A 103 -11.94 -11.05 0.80
C GLY A 103 -12.38 -11.06 -0.66
N LYS A 104 -11.93 -10.10 -1.48
CA LYS A 104 -12.24 -10.02 -2.93
C LYS A 104 -11.14 -10.65 -3.77
N LYS A 105 -11.45 -10.94 -5.04
CA LYS A 105 -10.50 -11.32 -6.08
C LYS A 105 -10.25 -10.14 -7.02
N GLY A 106 -9.11 -10.15 -7.71
CA GLY A 106 -8.77 -9.18 -8.74
C GLY A 106 -8.42 -7.79 -8.23
N CYS A 107 -8.11 -7.64 -6.96
CA CYS A 107 -7.65 -6.36 -6.39
C CYS A 107 -6.32 -5.92 -7.00
N ILE A 108 -6.14 -4.62 -7.23
CA ILE A 108 -4.88 -4.05 -7.74
C ILE A 108 -3.71 -4.47 -6.84
N GLU A 109 -3.90 -4.48 -5.54
CA GLU A 109 -2.88 -4.85 -4.56
C GLU A 109 -2.32 -6.27 -4.79
N THR A 110 -3.15 -7.22 -5.25
CA THR A 110 -2.67 -8.58 -5.52
C THR A 110 -1.76 -8.69 -6.74
N GLU A 111 -1.68 -7.63 -7.56
CA GLU A 111 -0.89 -7.57 -8.79
C GLU A 111 0.16 -6.47 -8.81
N ALA A 112 0.04 -5.44 -7.96
CA ALA A 112 0.89 -4.25 -8.02
C ALA A 112 1.21 -3.70 -6.64
N SER A 113 1.76 -4.55 -5.77
CA SER A 113 2.23 -4.17 -4.43
C SER A 113 3.51 -4.91 -4.06
N GLY A 114 4.09 -4.59 -2.92
CA GLY A 114 5.24 -5.33 -2.38
C GLY A 114 4.90 -6.78 -2.08
N SER A 115 3.71 -7.09 -1.59
CA SER A 115 3.27 -8.48 -1.38
C SER A 115 3.10 -9.24 -2.70
N ALA A 116 2.65 -8.57 -3.77
CA ALA A 116 2.61 -9.15 -5.11
C ALA A 116 4.03 -9.44 -5.63
N LEU A 117 4.95 -8.49 -5.48
CA LEU A 117 6.36 -8.64 -5.83
C LEU A 117 6.97 -9.88 -5.15
N HIS A 118 6.80 -9.98 -3.84
CA HIS A 118 7.30 -11.11 -3.06
C HIS A 118 6.69 -12.44 -3.52
N ARG A 119 5.38 -12.50 -3.71
CA ARG A 119 4.68 -13.71 -4.16
C ARG A 119 5.19 -14.15 -5.54
N ILE A 120 5.25 -13.25 -6.51
CA ILE A 120 5.69 -13.55 -7.88
C ILE A 120 7.13 -14.04 -7.88
N LEU A 121 8.02 -13.40 -7.09
CA LEU A 121 9.42 -13.84 -6.97
C LEU A 121 9.49 -15.29 -6.47
N LEU A 122 8.79 -15.62 -5.39
CA LEU A 122 8.79 -16.98 -4.85
C LEU A 122 8.21 -17.99 -5.83
N GLU A 123 7.15 -17.65 -6.56
CA GLU A 123 6.54 -18.51 -7.58
C GLU A 123 7.52 -18.77 -8.75
N ARG A 124 8.17 -17.74 -9.28
CA ARG A 124 9.11 -17.85 -10.40
C ARG A 124 10.36 -18.68 -10.01
N ILE A 125 10.92 -18.46 -8.83
CA ILE A 125 12.07 -19.27 -8.36
C ILE A 125 11.65 -20.74 -8.14
N ARG A 126 10.49 -21.01 -7.55
CA ARG A 126 9.97 -22.39 -7.40
C ARG A 126 9.75 -23.09 -8.74
N ASN A 127 9.45 -22.34 -9.77
CA ASN A 127 9.31 -22.82 -11.14
C ASN A 127 10.66 -23.01 -11.87
N GLY A 128 11.78 -22.78 -11.18
CA GLY A 128 13.13 -23.07 -11.69
C GLY A 128 13.87 -21.86 -12.28
N GLU A 129 13.34 -20.64 -12.13
CA GLU A 129 14.06 -19.43 -12.53
C GLU A 129 15.14 -19.06 -11.50
N ASN A 130 16.25 -18.52 -11.98
CA ASN A 130 17.40 -18.22 -11.14
C ASN A 130 17.39 -16.76 -10.66
N SER A 131 17.67 -16.57 -9.39
CA SER A 131 17.91 -15.28 -8.74
C SER A 131 19.05 -15.43 -7.74
N ILE A 132 19.74 -14.36 -7.41
CA ILE A 132 20.68 -14.33 -6.28
C ILE A 132 19.98 -14.62 -4.93
N LEU A 133 18.66 -14.59 -4.91
CA LEU A 133 17.82 -14.90 -3.74
C LEU A 133 17.33 -16.36 -3.71
N SER A 134 17.71 -17.20 -4.71
CA SER A 134 17.21 -18.59 -4.81
C SER A 134 17.50 -19.43 -3.57
N ASP A 135 18.68 -19.29 -2.98
CA ASP A 135 19.07 -20.04 -1.77
C ASP A 135 18.27 -19.61 -0.53
N ARG A 136 17.73 -18.39 -0.54
CA ARG A 136 16.93 -17.83 0.55
C ARG A 136 15.54 -18.45 0.69
N ILE A 137 15.02 -19.11 -0.36
CA ILE A 137 13.69 -19.76 -0.31
C ILE A 137 13.61 -20.87 0.75
N SER A 138 14.71 -21.55 1.01
CA SER A 138 14.80 -22.63 2.00
C SER A 138 15.09 -22.14 3.42
N SER A 139 15.22 -20.83 3.62
CA SER A 139 15.48 -20.23 4.92
C SER A 139 14.19 -20.16 5.76
N GLU A 140 14.31 -20.25 7.06
CA GLU A 140 13.19 -20.04 8.00
C GLU A 140 12.71 -18.58 7.99
N ASP A 141 13.62 -17.63 7.68
CA ASP A 141 13.29 -16.23 7.60
C ASP A 141 12.75 -15.87 6.20
N PRO A 142 11.61 -15.18 6.09
CA PRO A 142 11.07 -14.77 4.81
C PRO A 142 11.98 -13.74 4.12
N ILE A 143 12.03 -13.79 2.78
CA ILE A 143 12.68 -12.76 1.98
C ILE A 143 11.95 -11.43 2.19
N THR A 144 12.68 -10.39 2.53
CA THR A 144 12.14 -9.05 2.75
C THR A 144 12.08 -8.25 1.45
N LEU A 145 11.27 -7.17 1.43
CA LEU A 145 11.25 -6.26 0.28
C LEU A 145 12.60 -5.56 0.09
N ASP A 146 13.30 -5.24 1.17
CA ASP A 146 14.63 -4.61 1.11
C ASP A 146 15.66 -5.54 0.44
N GLU A 147 15.59 -6.85 0.69
CA GLU A 147 16.45 -7.83 0.00
C GLU A 147 16.12 -7.89 -1.49
N ILE A 148 14.86 -7.81 -1.88
CA ILE A 148 14.46 -7.79 -3.29
C ILE A 148 14.96 -6.51 -3.97
N ILE A 149 14.80 -5.35 -3.33
CA ILE A 149 15.32 -4.07 -3.83
C ILE A 149 16.86 -4.12 -3.95
N ALA A 150 17.53 -4.71 -2.95
CA ALA A 150 18.98 -4.90 -3.00
C ALA A 150 19.40 -5.84 -4.13
N ALA A 151 18.60 -6.85 -4.47
CA ALA A 151 18.86 -7.73 -5.62
C ALA A 151 18.70 -6.99 -6.95
N VAL A 152 17.67 -6.14 -7.10
CA VAL A 152 17.52 -5.26 -8.27
C VAL A 152 18.76 -4.37 -8.44
N ASN A 153 19.22 -3.74 -7.35
CA ASN A 153 20.42 -2.89 -7.38
C ASN A 153 21.73 -3.65 -7.68
N LYS A 154 21.71 -4.98 -7.55
CA LYS A 154 22.79 -5.89 -7.96
C LYS A 154 22.58 -6.50 -9.34
N GLU A 155 21.69 -5.92 -10.12
CA GLU A 155 21.36 -6.34 -11.49
C GLU A 155 20.83 -7.77 -11.60
N ASP A 156 20.10 -8.25 -10.57
CA ASP A 156 19.40 -9.52 -10.63
C ASP A 156 18.26 -9.44 -11.67
N VAL A 157 18.41 -10.21 -12.75
CA VAL A 157 17.53 -10.13 -13.91
C VAL A 157 16.08 -10.48 -13.53
N LEU A 158 15.88 -11.52 -12.73
CA LEU A 158 14.56 -11.95 -12.31
C LEU A 158 13.85 -10.86 -11.50
N CYS A 159 14.54 -10.26 -10.53
CA CYS A 159 14.00 -9.18 -9.72
C CYS A 159 13.69 -7.94 -10.55
N ILE A 160 14.53 -7.58 -11.52
CA ILE A 160 14.30 -6.45 -12.45
C ILE A 160 13.05 -6.68 -13.27
N GLU A 161 12.90 -7.86 -13.90
CA GLU A 161 11.72 -8.20 -14.71
C GLU A 161 10.41 -8.11 -13.91
N ILE A 162 10.42 -8.64 -12.68
CA ILE A 162 9.22 -8.60 -11.83
C ILE A 162 8.87 -7.15 -11.43
N VAL A 163 9.86 -6.33 -11.08
CA VAL A 163 9.64 -4.92 -10.75
C VAL A 163 9.11 -4.17 -11.97
N GLU A 164 9.62 -4.44 -13.17
CA GLU A 164 9.11 -3.85 -14.41
C GLU A 164 7.66 -4.26 -14.67
N GLU A 165 7.32 -5.53 -14.53
CA GLU A 165 5.95 -6.04 -14.71
C GLU A 165 4.97 -5.34 -13.75
N ILE A 166 5.34 -5.26 -12.47
CA ILE A 166 4.53 -4.59 -11.45
C ILE A 166 4.41 -3.09 -11.74
N GLY A 167 5.51 -2.46 -12.14
CA GLY A 167 5.54 -1.06 -12.50
C GLY A 167 4.60 -0.73 -13.67
N GLN A 168 4.57 -1.57 -14.70
CA GLN A 168 3.65 -1.42 -15.83
C GLN A 168 2.18 -1.56 -15.39
N LYS A 169 1.87 -2.57 -14.56
CA LYS A 169 0.53 -2.77 -13.99
C LYS A 169 0.09 -1.56 -13.17
N LEU A 170 0.96 -1.07 -12.29
CA LEU A 170 0.69 0.08 -11.43
C LEU A 170 0.51 1.36 -12.25
N GLY A 171 1.41 1.61 -13.21
CA GLY A 171 1.35 2.80 -14.08
C GLY A 171 0.04 2.91 -14.86
N LYS A 172 -0.47 1.78 -15.35
CA LYS A 172 -1.79 1.72 -16.02
C LYS A 172 -2.92 2.15 -15.08
N GLN A 173 -2.88 1.74 -13.82
CA GLN A 173 -3.91 2.10 -12.84
C GLN A 173 -3.79 3.56 -12.37
N ILE A 174 -2.55 4.06 -12.21
CA ILE A 174 -2.29 5.47 -11.88
C ILE A 174 -2.78 6.38 -13.01
N ALA A 175 -2.60 6.00 -14.27
CA ALA A 175 -3.13 6.76 -15.41
C ALA A 175 -4.66 6.91 -15.33
N GLY A 176 -5.38 5.89 -14.85
CA GLY A 176 -6.80 5.97 -14.56
C GLY A 176 -7.13 7.00 -13.47
N LEU A 177 -6.36 7.03 -12.38
CA LEU A 177 -6.53 8.03 -11.32
C LEU A 177 -6.29 9.46 -11.83
N ILE A 178 -5.26 9.66 -12.65
CA ILE A 178 -4.97 10.96 -13.27
C ILE A 178 -6.16 11.45 -14.08
N ASN A 179 -6.77 10.58 -14.87
CA ASN A 179 -7.95 10.94 -15.66
C ASN A 179 -9.21 11.26 -14.82
N ILE A 180 -9.33 10.66 -13.63
CA ILE A 180 -10.49 10.88 -12.75
C ILE A 180 -10.31 12.15 -11.90
N PHE A 181 -9.14 12.35 -11.32
CA PHE A 181 -8.90 13.39 -10.33
C PHE A 181 -8.22 14.64 -10.92
N ASN A 182 -7.58 14.52 -12.09
CA ASN A 182 -6.81 15.59 -12.73
C ASN A 182 -5.89 16.32 -11.70
N PRO A 183 -4.99 15.61 -11.01
CA PRO A 183 -4.17 16.18 -9.95
C PRO A 183 -3.06 17.05 -10.54
N GLU A 184 -2.55 17.99 -9.74
CA GLU A 184 -1.37 18.80 -10.06
C GLU A 184 -0.07 18.01 -9.85
N LEU A 185 -0.11 17.01 -8.92
CA LEU A 185 1.02 16.14 -8.55
C LEU A 185 0.56 14.71 -8.23
N VAL A 186 1.35 13.75 -8.68
CA VAL A 186 1.25 12.34 -8.29
C VAL A 186 2.58 11.90 -7.73
#